data_ec7a70393ea2dabb4d2aa7e1e778b6a6
#
_entry.id   ec7a70393ea2dabb4d2aa7e1e778b6a6
#
_cell.length_a   1.000
_cell.length_b   1.000
_cell.length_c   1.000
_cell.angle_alpha   90.00
_cell.angle_beta   90.00
_cell.angle_gamma   90.00
#
_symmetry.space_group_name_H-M   'P 1'
#
loop_
_entity.id
_entity.type
_entity.pdbx_description
1 polymer ?
#
loop_
_entity_poly.entity_id
_entity_poly.type
_entity_poly.pdbx_seq_one_letter_code
_entity_poly.pdbx_strand_id
1 'polypeptide(L)'
;MISRDSICRRPPFGPLCAIAAFALLSALPIGAAAQGAGDPPVLAPGLHELTLARAGEPGIGYAISIPPTYSPSTPAPLILALHFGIGNRDSTGVGADLVKGLIGPALVGLGAIIVAPDSVRGNWSSGENEKAVNALLDMVMAHYAIDKKRVAVTGYSMGGTGSWHLAEKFPERFSAAIPIASRPPASAAGWRLPVLAIHSRDDQVVPFDPAAARIAELQKVGVNAKLIALTGIAHYEAARFGDPLRQAVPWLREVWK
;
A
#
# COMPACT_ATOMS: atom_id res chain seq x y z
N MET A 1 14.57 -55.10 -46.69
CA MET A 1 15.82 -55.88 -46.83
C MET A 1 16.39 -56.03 -45.44
N ILE A 2 16.16 -57.16 -44.82
CA ILE A 2 17.10 -58.24 -44.58
C ILE A 2 18.16 -57.76 -43.56
N SER A 3 18.43 -58.37 -42.43
CA SER A 3 18.21 -59.65 -41.79
C SER A 3 19.04 -59.68 -40.54
N ARG A 4 18.54 -60.13 -39.40
CA ARG A 4 19.02 -61.32 -38.68
C ARG A 4 20.44 -61.28 -38.15
N ASP A 5 20.86 -61.80 -37.07
CA ASP A 5 20.39 -62.76 -36.05
C ASP A 5 21.39 -62.77 -34.89
N SER A 6 20.87 -63.03 -33.71
CA SER A 6 21.25 -64.16 -32.80
C SER A 6 22.68 -64.19 -32.26
N ILE A 7 22.98 -64.49 -31.04
CA ILE A 7 22.83 -65.77 -30.31
C ILE A 7 23.35 -65.57 -28.86
N CYS A 8 22.53 -65.94 -27.95
CA CYS A 8 22.69 -66.49 -26.62
C CYS A 8 24.04 -67.18 -26.28
N ARG A 9 24.58 -66.94 -25.08
CA ARG A 9 25.21 -68.02 -24.23
C ARG A 9 25.34 -67.51 -22.74
N ARG A 10 24.74 -68.31 -21.84
CA ARG A 10 25.13 -68.52 -20.42
C ARG A 10 25.96 -69.78 -20.37
N PRO A 11 26.63 -70.27 -19.29
CA PRO A 11 26.81 -69.88 -17.88
C PRO A 11 28.30 -70.07 -17.43
N PRO A 12 28.72 -70.40 -16.19
CA PRO A 12 28.08 -71.10 -15.08
C PRO A 12 28.40 -70.58 -13.67
N PHE A 13 27.76 -71.15 -12.70
CA PHE A 13 27.79 -71.04 -11.25
C PHE A 13 29.17 -71.07 -10.54
N GLY A 14 29.29 -70.39 -9.41
CA GLY A 14 30.29 -70.59 -8.35
C GLY A 14 30.03 -69.64 -7.16
N PRO A 15 30.47 -69.90 -5.94
CA PRO A 15 29.57 -70.15 -4.81
C PRO A 15 29.33 -68.98 -3.85
N LEU A 16 28.36 -69.18 -2.97
CA LEU A 16 27.91 -68.31 -1.85
C LEU A 16 29.05 -67.79 -1.01
N CYS A 17 29.04 -66.45 -0.78
CA CYS A 17 29.54 -65.83 0.42
C CYS A 17 28.44 -64.99 1.05
N ALA A 18 27.97 -65.45 2.20
CA ALA A 18 27.02 -64.76 3.02
C ALA A 18 27.73 -63.51 3.66
N ILE A 19 27.33 -62.32 3.27
CA ILE A 19 27.70 -61.09 3.97
C ILE A 19 26.42 -60.58 4.64
N ALA A 20 26.42 -60.61 5.96
CA ALA A 20 25.37 -60.05 6.79
C ALA A 20 25.37 -58.51 6.60
N ALA A 21 24.35 -57.98 5.93
CA ALA A 21 24.11 -56.56 5.83
C ALA A 21 23.39 -56.11 7.12
N PHE A 22 24.12 -55.43 7.99
CA PHE A 22 23.55 -54.64 9.06
C PHE A 22 22.79 -53.47 8.47
N ALA A 23 21.47 -53.56 8.46
CA ALA A 23 20.61 -52.41 8.14
C ALA A 23 20.68 -51.41 9.29
N LEU A 24 21.51 -50.35 9.15
CA LEU A 24 21.37 -49.18 9.93
C LEU A 24 20.06 -48.49 9.51
N LEU A 25 19.00 -48.65 10.29
CA LEU A 25 17.86 -47.77 10.27
C LEU A 25 18.29 -46.40 10.81
N SER A 26 18.67 -45.50 9.93
CA SER A 26 18.77 -44.10 10.27
C SER A 26 17.35 -43.54 10.47
N ALA A 27 16.93 -43.45 11.72
CA ALA A 27 15.72 -42.70 12.08
C ALA A 27 15.93 -41.24 11.70
N LEU A 28 15.26 -40.79 10.64
CA LEU A 28 15.10 -39.38 10.34
C LEU A 28 14.27 -38.77 11.49
N PRO A 29 14.68 -37.64 12.07
CA PRO A 29 13.84 -36.96 13.02
C PRO A 29 12.62 -36.40 12.28
N ILE A 30 11.46 -37.04 12.45
CA ILE A 30 10.16 -36.44 12.17
C ILE A 30 9.92 -35.40 13.27
N GLY A 31 10.15 -34.15 12.97
CA GLY A 31 9.99 -33.07 13.94
C GLY A 31 10.39 -31.72 13.41
N ALA A 32 10.04 -31.42 12.15
CA ALA A 32 9.86 -30.02 11.81
C ALA A 32 8.53 -29.57 12.43
N ALA A 33 8.57 -29.21 13.71
CA ALA A 33 7.52 -28.40 14.32
C ALA A 33 7.33 -27.20 13.38
N ALA A 34 6.12 -27.01 12.87
CA ALA A 34 5.71 -25.75 12.27
C ALA A 34 6.04 -24.68 13.32
N GLN A 35 7.08 -23.92 13.08
CA GLN A 35 7.33 -22.68 13.82
C GLN A 35 6.09 -21.85 13.59
N GLY A 36 5.32 -21.64 14.66
CA GLY A 36 4.20 -20.72 14.63
C GLY A 36 4.71 -19.43 13.99
N ALA A 37 3.94 -18.89 13.05
CA ALA A 37 4.23 -17.61 12.45
C ALA A 37 4.26 -16.60 13.61
N GLY A 38 5.44 -16.35 14.16
CA GLY A 38 5.68 -15.26 15.08
C GLY A 38 5.32 -13.97 14.34
N ASP A 39 4.78 -12.99 15.04
CA ASP A 39 4.52 -11.69 14.47
C ASP A 39 5.73 -11.22 13.65
N PRO A 40 5.51 -10.72 12.42
CA PRO A 40 6.63 -10.27 11.61
C PRO A 40 7.42 -9.21 12.39
N PRO A 41 8.75 -9.26 12.35
CA PRO A 41 9.56 -8.31 13.10
C PRO A 41 9.26 -6.89 12.64
N VAL A 42 9.23 -5.95 13.61
CA VAL A 42 9.12 -4.52 13.30
C VAL A 42 10.28 -4.13 12.40
N LEU A 43 9.96 -3.56 11.25
CA LEU A 43 10.95 -3.19 10.24
C LEU A 43 11.85 -2.04 10.74
N ALA A 44 13.11 -2.04 10.32
CA ALA A 44 14.03 -0.93 10.55
C ALA A 44 13.52 0.35 9.86
N PRO A 45 13.96 1.55 10.31
CA PRO A 45 13.68 2.78 9.59
C PRO A 45 14.08 2.71 8.12
N GLY A 46 13.23 3.22 7.24
CA GLY A 46 13.43 3.21 5.80
C GLY A 46 12.19 2.81 5.01
N LEU A 47 12.33 2.73 3.70
CA LEU A 47 11.30 2.27 2.78
C LEU A 47 11.50 0.79 2.46
N HIS A 48 10.45 0.00 2.63
CA HIS A 48 10.42 -1.42 2.36
C HIS A 48 9.30 -1.73 1.37
N GLU A 49 9.56 -2.65 0.45
CA GLU A 49 8.58 -3.14 -0.52
C GLU A 49 8.27 -4.60 -0.18
N LEU A 50 6.99 -4.90 0.05
CA LEU A 50 6.53 -6.16 0.62
C LEU A 50 5.26 -6.63 -0.10
N THR A 51 4.86 -7.87 0.20
CA THR A 51 3.59 -8.42 -0.27
C THR A 51 2.77 -8.91 0.93
N LEU A 52 1.55 -8.42 1.05
CA LEU A 52 0.57 -8.94 1.99
C LEU A 52 -0.11 -10.16 1.36
N ALA A 53 0.12 -11.33 1.94
CA ALA A 53 -0.60 -12.54 1.56
C ALA A 53 -2.07 -12.48 2.03
N ARG A 54 -3.00 -12.89 1.17
CA ARG A 54 -4.43 -12.97 1.47
C ARG A 54 -4.94 -14.36 1.18
N ALA A 55 -5.64 -14.99 2.14
CA ALA A 55 -6.16 -16.33 1.96
C ALA A 55 -7.21 -16.37 0.83
N GLY A 56 -6.96 -17.17 -0.20
CA GLY A 56 -7.88 -17.33 -1.33
C GLY A 56 -7.95 -16.16 -2.32
N GLU A 57 -7.12 -15.14 -2.16
CA GLU A 57 -7.06 -13.98 -3.04
C GLU A 57 -5.61 -13.69 -3.46
N PRO A 58 -5.38 -12.97 -4.57
CA PRO A 58 -4.03 -12.51 -4.93
C PRO A 58 -3.41 -11.67 -3.82
N GLY A 59 -2.10 -11.84 -3.59
CA GLY A 59 -1.34 -10.99 -2.67
C GLY A 59 -1.37 -9.53 -3.12
N ILE A 60 -1.18 -8.60 -2.17
CA ILE A 60 -1.11 -7.17 -2.43
C ILE A 60 0.33 -6.73 -2.25
N GLY A 61 0.97 -6.23 -3.33
CA GLY A 61 2.20 -5.47 -3.23
C GLY A 61 1.95 -4.17 -2.48
N TYR A 62 2.88 -3.78 -1.62
CA TYR A 62 2.81 -2.49 -0.95
C TYR A 62 4.18 -1.99 -0.54
N ALA A 63 4.32 -0.69 -0.47
CA ALA A 63 5.45 -0.04 0.19
C ALA A 63 5.07 0.40 1.60
N ILE A 64 6.01 0.30 2.54
CA ILE A 64 5.89 0.86 3.87
C ILE A 64 7.15 1.64 4.22
N SER A 65 6.98 2.89 4.64
CA SER A 65 8.07 3.75 5.09
C SER A 65 7.99 3.93 6.60
N ILE A 66 9.02 3.46 7.30
CA ILE A 66 9.15 3.57 8.75
C ILE A 66 10.03 4.79 9.05
N PRO A 67 9.53 5.80 9.78
CA PRO A 67 10.34 6.97 10.10
C PRO A 67 11.43 6.64 11.14
N PRO A 68 12.58 7.33 11.12
CA PRO A 68 13.64 7.12 12.11
C PRO A 68 13.21 7.36 13.57
N THR A 69 12.14 8.12 13.74
CA THR A 69 11.57 8.45 15.06
C THR A 69 10.56 7.42 15.57
N TYR A 70 10.25 6.39 14.79
CA TYR A 70 9.28 5.37 15.20
C TYR A 70 9.81 4.55 16.40
N SER A 71 8.92 4.32 17.35
CA SER A 71 9.15 3.42 18.49
C SER A 71 7.89 2.62 18.75
N PRO A 72 7.98 1.30 18.97
CA PRO A 72 6.82 0.47 19.35
C PRO A 72 6.13 0.91 20.65
N SER A 73 6.83 1.64 21.51
CA SER A 73 6.28 2.16 22.77
C SER A 73 5.49 3.45 22.63
N THR A 74 5.54 4.12 21.45
CA THR A 74 4.88 5.40 21.23
C THR A 74 4.04 5.34 19.95
N PRO A 75 2.70 5.39 20.04
CA PRO A 75 1.86 5.30 18.86
C PRO A 75 2.15 6.42 17.84
N ALA A 76 2.47 6.03 16.61
CA ALA A 76 2.78 6.92 15.51
C ALA A 76 1.55 7.28 14.67
N PRO A 77 1.52 8.42 13.97
CA PRO A 77 0.55 8.66 12.92
C PRO A 77 0.73 7.69 11.77
N LEU A 78 -0.34 7.45 11.01
CA LEU A 78 -0.34 6.63 9.80
C LEU A 78 -0.84 7.44 8.60
N ILE A 79 -0.15 7.33 7.47
CA ILE A 79 -0.57 7.88 6.18
C ILE A 79 -0.78 6.73 5.20
N LEU A 80 -2.01 6.59 4.71
CA LEU A 80 -2.30 5.76 3.54
C LEU A 80 -2.08 6.60 2.29
N ALA A 81 -1.19 6.17 1.38
CA ALA A 81 -0.85 6.88 0.15
C ALA A 81 -1.26 6.06 -1.08
N LEU A 82 -2.14 6.61 -1.91
CA LEU A 82 -2.71 5.95 -3.08
C LEU A 82 -2.07 6.48 -4.36
N HIS A 83 -1.52 5.58 -5.18
CA HIS A 83 -0.82 5.97 -6.40
C HIS A 83 -1.76 6.41 -7.53
N PHE A 84 -1.18 7.06 -8.52
CA PHE A 84 -1.83 7.57 -9.72
C PHE A 84 -2.23 6.46 -10.71
N GLY A 85 -3.00 6.81 -11.71
CA GLY A 85 -3.42 5.89 -12.79
C GLY A 85 -2.24 5.48 -13.67
N ILE A 86 -2.14 4.18 -13.96
CA ILE A 86 -1.07 3.56 -14.75
C ILE A 86 -1.58 2.93 -16.05
N GLY A 87 -2.87 3.09 -16.35
CA GLY A 87 -3.52 2.41 -17.48
C GLY A 87 -3.57 0.90 -17.28
N ASN A 88 -3.17 0.17 -18.32
CA ASN A 88 -3.15 -1.31 -18.29
C ASN A 88 -1.79 -1.89 -17.86
N ARG A 89 -0.89 -1.07 -17.30
CA ARG A 89 0.41 -1.55 -16.81
C ARG A 89 0.26 -2.28 -15.48
N ASP A 90 1.25 -3.09 -15.15
CA ASP A 90 1.40 -3.67 -13.82
C ASP A 90 1.64 -2.55 -12.78
N SER A 91 1.00 -2.67 -11.63
CA SER A 91 1.09 -1.71 -10.53
C SER A 91 2.26 -1.98 -9.56
N THR A 92 2.97 -3.07 -9.74
CA THR A 92 4.08 -3.48 -8.85
C THR A 92 5.09 -2.35 -8.67
N GLY A 93 5.29 -1.92 -7.42
CA GLY A 93 6.24 -0.88 -7.04
C GLY A 93 5.76 0.56 -7.25
N VAL A 94 4.56 0.79 -7.85
CA VAL A 94 4.07 2.16 -8.09
C VAL A 94 3.74 2.89 -6.78
N GLY A 95 3.29 2.14 -5.76
CA GLY A 95 3.14 2.68 -4.41
C GLY A 95 4.47 3.20 -3.84
N ALA A 96 5.55 2.44 -4.01
CA ALA A 96 6.90 2.85 -3.60
C ALA A 96 7.38 4.10 -4.34
N ASP A 97 7.14 4.19 -5.66
CA ASP A 97 7.51 5.35 -6.46
C ASP A 97 6.77 6.62 -6.01
N LEU A 98 5.48 6.51 -5.68
CA LEU A 98 4.72 7.62 -5.10
C LEU A 98 5.32 8.07 -3.77
N VAL A 99 5.69 7.14 -2.89
CA VAL A 99 6.31 7.48 -1.60
C VAL A 99 7.66 8.14 -1.82
N LYS A 100 8.52 7.59 -2.67
CA LYS A 100 9.85 8.15 -2.98
C LYS A 100 9.77 9.54 -3.61
N GLY A 101 8.89 9.72 -4.59
CA GLY A 101 8.85 10.91 -5.45
C GLY A 101 8.00 12.06 -4.91
N LEU A 102 7.05 11.81 -4.02
CA LEU A 102 6.11 12.86 -3.59
C LEU A 102 5.80 12.80 -2.09
N ILE A 103 5.21 11.71 -1.60
CA ILE A 103 4.59 11.70 -0.27
C ILE A 103 5.62 11.70 0.86
N GLY A 104 6.65 10.85 0.76
CA GLY A 104 7.68 10.71 1.79
C GLY A 104 8.42 12.01 2.06
N PRO A 105 9.05 12.66 1.04
CA PRO A 105 9.75 13.92 1.22
C PRO A 105 8.87 15.08 1.72
N ALA A 106 7.59 15.11 1.31
CA ALA A 106 6.67 16.17 1.69
C ALA A 106 6.18 16.02 3.14
N LEU A 107 5.91 14.80 3.59
CA LEU A 107 5.29 14.53 4.89
C LEU A 107 6.27 14.02 5.97
N VAL A 108 7.58 14.00 5.68
CA VAL A 108 8.63 13.54 6.63
C VAL A 108 8.52 14.21 8.00
N GLY A 109 8.12 15.48 8.05
CA GLY A 109 7.96 16.24 9.30
C GLY A 109 6.85 15.72 10.23
N LEU A 110 5.99 14.80 9.79
CA LEU A 110 4.97 14.19 10.65
C LEU A 110 5.53 13.08 11.55
N GLY A 111 6.65 12.47 11.20
CA GLY A 111 7.12 11.24 11.86
C GLY A 111 6.11 10.09 11.72
N ALA A 112 5.34 10.08 10.65
CA ALA A 112 4.31 9.08 10.39
C ALA A 112 4.88 7.84 9.70
N ILE A 113 4.29 6.67 9.99
CA ILE A 113 4.41 5.53 9.09
C ILE A 113 3.60 5.84 7.83
N ILE A 114 4.17 5.61 6.64
CA ILE A 114 3.48 5.78 5.37
C ILE A 114 3.34 4.41 4.74
N VAL A 115 2.12 4.02 4.38
CA VAL A 115 1.84 2.78 3.66
C VAL A 115 1.20 3.09 2.32
N ALA A 116 1.71 2.47 1.26
CA ALA A 116 1.27 2.71 -0.10
C ALA A 116 1.05 1.37 -0.83
N PRO A 117 -0.19 0.90 -0.94
CA PRO A 117 -0.49 -0.32 -1.70
C PRO A 117 -0.30 -0.11 -3.20
N ASP A 118 0.03 -1.18 -3.90
CA ASP A 118 -0.16 -1.30 -5.32
C ASP A 118 -1.64 -1.67 -5.60
N SER A 119 -2.25 -1.07 -6.61
CA SER A 119 -3.66 -1.37 -6.93
C SER A 119 -3.80 -2.80 -7.49
N VAL A 120 -4.78 -3.54 -7.02
CA VAL A 120 -5.03 -4.91 -7.51
C VAL A 120 -5.55 -4.87 -8.95
N ARG A 121 -6.53 -4.00 -9.21
CA ARG A 121 -7.10 -3.79 -10.55
C ARG A 121 -7.90 -2.48 -10.61
N GLY A 122 -7.78 -1.77 -11.74
CA GLY A 122 -8.59 -0.59 -12.02
C GLY A 122 -8.34 0.57 -11.05
N ASN A 123 -9.41 1.25 -10.68
CA ASN A 123 -9.33 2.42 -9.80
C ASN A 123 -9.52 2.06 -8.31
N TRP A 124 -9.22 3.01 -7.43
CA TRP A 124 -9.26 2.82 -5.98
C TRP A 124 -10.69 2.68 -5.40
N SER A 125 -11.73 2.92 -6.21
CA SER A 125 -13.14 2.69 -5.82
C SER A 125 -13.66 1.30 -6.23
N SER A 126 -12.82 0.43 -6.80
CA SER A 126 -13.20 -0.96 -7.04
C SER A 126 -13.28 -1.74 -5.73
N GLY A 127 -14.25 -2.64 -5.63
CA GLY A 127 -14.43 -3.47 -4.43
C GLY A 127 -13.19 -4.33 -4.10
N GLU A 128 -12.38 -4.70 -5.09
CA GLU A 128 -11.13 -5.42 -4.90
C GLU A 128 -10.08 -4.54 -4.20
N ASN A 129 -9.90 -3.30 -4.66
CA ASN A 129 -8.98 -2.36 -4.03
C ASN A 129 -9.45 -1.91 -2.65
N GLU A 130 -10.76 -1.73 -2.45
CA GLU A 130 -11.31 -1.42 -1.12
C GLU A 130 -10.98 -2.52 -0.10
N LYS A 131 -11.21 -3.79 -0.47
CA LYS A 131 -10.86 -4.94 0.38
C LYS A 131 -9.35 -5.01 0.63
N ALA A 132 -8.55 -4.80 -0.41
CA ALA A 132 -7.11 -4.80 -0.34
C ALA A 132 -6.57 -3.73 0.62
N VAL A 133 -7.05 -2.49 0.48
CA VAL A 133 -6.67 -1.37 1.36
C VAL A 133 -7.07 -1.64 2.80
N ASN A 134 -8.30 -2.12 3.04
CA ASN A 134 -8.76 -2.40 4.40
C ASN A 134 -7.94 -3.52 5.05
N ALA A 135 -7.64 -4.60 4.34
CA ALA A 135 -6.79 -5.68 4.84
C ALA A 135 -5.37 -5.18 5.16
N LEU A 136 -4.81 -4.30 4.31
CA LEU A 136 -3.50 -3.70 4.56
C LEU A 136 -3.50 -2.79 5.78
N LEU A 137 -4.51 -1.94 5.95
CA LEU A 137 -4.64 -1.10 7.14
C LEU A 137 -4.79 -1.93 8.40
N ASP A 138 -5.59 -3.00 8.38
CA ASP A 138 -5.77 -3.91 9.53
C ASP A 138 -4.45 -4.56 9.91
N MET A 139 -3.69 -5.06 8.93
CA MET A 139 -2.37 -5.63 9.16
C MET A 139 -1.40 -4.61 9.77
N VAL A 140 -1.30 -3.40 9.19
CA VAL A 140 -0.40 -2.36 9.70
C VAL A 140 -0.78 -1.96 11.13
N MET A 141 -2.08 -1.79 11.42
CA MET A 141 -2.56 -1.43 12.77
C MET A 141 -2.42 -2.56 13.79
N ALA A 142 -2.30 -3.81 13.36
CA ALA A 142 -2.04 -4.94 14.24
C ALA A 142 -0.56 -5.08 14.60
N HIS A 143 0.36 -4.74 13.66
CA HIS A 143 1.80 -4.98 13.82
C HIS A 143 2.60 -3.76 14.29
N TYR A 144 2.07 -2.54 14.09
CA TYR A 144 2.73 -1.30 14.48
C TYR A 144 1.91 -0.54 15.51
N ALA A 145 2.59 0.14 16.43
CA ALA A 145 1.95 1.06 17.36
C ALA A 145 1.44 2.29 16.59
N ILE A 146 0.17 2.25 16.16
CA ILE A 146 -0.49 3.33 15.42
C ILE A 146 -1.48 4.06 16.33
N ASP A 147 -1.43 5.39 16.32
CA ASP A 147 -2.47 6.21 16.89
C ASP A 147 -3.67 6.26 15.93
N LYS A 148 -4.72 5.51 16.25
CA LYS A 148 -5.94 5.39 15.44
C LYS A 148 -6.68 6.73 15.24
N LYS A 149 -6.39 7.76 16.04
CA LYS A 149 -6.91 9.11 15.87
C LYS A 149 -6.11 9.95 14.90
N ARG A 150 -4.92 9.50 14.48
CA ARG A 150 -4.00 10.18 13.59
C ARG A 150 -3.74 9.37 12.32
N VAL A 151 -4.80 8.98 11.63
CA VAL A 151 -4.73 8.23 10.37
C VAL A 151 -5.28 9.10 9.24
N ALA A 152 -4.46 9.43 8.26
CA ALA A 152 -4.90 10.21 7.10
C ALA A 152 -4.73 9.42 5.80
N VAL A 153 -5.61 9.69 4.84
CA VAL A 153 -5.49 9.16 3.47
C VAL A 153 -5.10 10.28 2.51
N THR A 154 -4.16 9.98 1.64
CA THR A 154 -3.71 10.88 0.58
C THR A 154 -3.50 10.13 -0.71
N GLY A 155 -3.36 10.84 -1.81
CA GLY A 155 -3.02 10.24 -3.09
C GLY A 155 -3.03 11.27 -4.20
N TYR A 156 -2.45 10.88 -5.33
CA TYR A 156 -2.28 11.74 -6.49
C TYR A 156 -3.13 11.26 -7.67
N SER A 157 -3.82 12.18 -8.36
CA SER A 157 -4.62 11.88 -9.55
C SER A 157 -5.69 10.81 -9.27
N MET A 158 -5.62 9.64 -9.85
CA MET A 158 -6.49 8.49 -9.53
C MET A 158 -6.45 8.17 -8.02
N GLY A 159 -5.27 8.25 -7.40
CA GLY A 159 -5.12 8.04 -5.95
C GLY A 159 -5.75 9.14 -5.12
N GLY A 160 -5.74 10.38 -5.59
CA GLY A 160 -6.47 11.48 -4.96
C GLY A 160 -7.99 11.29 -5.02
N THR A 161 -8.51 10.82 -6.16
CA THR A 161 -9.91 10.40 -6.30
C THR A 161 -10.23 9.24 -5.35
N GLY A 162 -9.30 8.27 -5.22
CA GLY A 162 -9.40 7.20 -4.25
C GLY A 162 -9.40 7.69 -2.80
N SER A 163 -8.62 8.73 -2.49
CA SER A 163 -8.59 9.34 -1.15
C SER A 163 -9.94 9.96 -0.78
N TRP A 164 -10.58 10.66 -1.70
CA TRP A 164 -11.95 11.13 -1.54
C TRP A 164 -12.90 9.96 -1.27
N HIS A 165 -12.84 8.94 -2.12
CA HIS A 165 -13.74 7.79 -2.05
C HIS A 165 -13.61 7.00 -0.74
N LEU A 166 -12.38 6.65 -0.35
CA LEU A 166 -12.16 5.86 0.87
C LEU A 166 -12.51 6.64 2.13
N ALA A 167 -12.22 7.94 2.16
CA ALA A 167 -12.56 8.80 3.29
C ALA A 167 -14.09 8.99 3.46
N GLU A 168 -14.83 9.05 2.34
CA GLU A 168 -16.28 9.11 2.36
C GLU A 168 -16.92 7.79 2.79
N LYS A 169 -16.40 6.68 2.25
CA LYS A 169 -16.97 5.35 2.44
C LYS A 169 -16.64 4.71 3.78
N PHE A 170 -15.43 4.99 4.30
CA PHE A 170 -14.92 4.44 5.56
C PHE A 170 -14.46 5.55 6.51
N PRO A 171 -15.34 6.50 6.88
CA PRO A 171 -14.96 7.68 7.68
C PRO A 171 -14.42 7.31 9.06
N GLU A 172 -14.75 6.14 9.58
CA GLU A 172 -14.25 5.64 10.86
C GLU A 172 -12.78 5.20 10.82
N ARG A 173 -12.24 4.99 9.61
CA ARG A 173 -10.85 4.59 9.41
C ARG A 173 -9.88 5.76 9.40
N PHE A 174 -10.38 6.96 9.08
CA PHE A 174 -9.54 8.13 8.82
C PHE A 174 -9.95 9.31 9.68
N SER A 175 -8.99 10.14 10.01
CA SER A 175 -9.18 11.42 10.70
C SER A 175 -9.06 12.62 9.75
N ALA A 176 -8.52 12.43 8.55
CA ALA A 176 -8.37 13.46 7.54
C ALA A 176 -8.12 12.88 6.15
N ALA A 177 -8.40 13.67 5.10
CA ALA A 177 -8.07 13.35 3.71
C ALA A 177 -7.26 14.47 3.05
N ILE A 178 -6.29 14.09 2.20
CA ILE A 178 -5.45 15.04 1.46
C ILE A 178 -5.42 14.61 -0.03
N PRO A 179 -6.49 14.83 -0.77
CA PRO A 179 -6.55 14.51 -2.19
C PRO A 179 -5.76 15.52 -3.04
N ILE A 180 -4.93 15.02 -3.98
CA ILE A 180 -4.06 15.84 -4.82
C ILE A 180 -4.44 15.66 -6.29
N ALA A 181 -4.63 16.75 -7.05
CA ALA A 181 -4.90 16.79 -8.49
C ALA A 181 -6.00 15.79 -8.91
N SER A 182 -7.18 15.84 -8.28
CA SER A 182 -8.13 14.74 -8.33
C SER A 182 -9.58 15.17 -8.40
N ARG A 183 -10.45 14.23 -8.81
CA ARG A 183 -11.90 14.43 -8.85
C ARG A 183 -12.51 14.22 -7.46
N PRO A 184 -13.27 15.19 -6.94
CA PRO A 184 -14.02 15.02 -5.70
C PRO A 184 -15.27 14.14 -5.92
N PRO A 185 -15.94 13.71 -4.83
CA PRO A 185 -17.23 13.02 -4.93
C PRO A 185 -18.31 13.91 -5.59
N ALA A 186 -19.36 13.30 -6.11
CA ALA A 186 -20.45 14.00 -6.78
C ALA A 186 -21.29 14.91 -5.85
N SER A 187 -21.24 14.68 -4.54
CA SER A 187 -21.99 15.43 -3.52
C SER A 187 -21.13 15.66 -2.27
N ALA A 188 -21.37 16.77 -1.56
CA ALA A 188 -20.83 17.00 -0.23
C ALA A 188 -21.67 16.31 0.87
N ALA A 189 -22.83 15.77 0.52
CA ALA A 189 -23.74 15.13 1.47
C ALA A 189 -23.08 13.94 2.15
N GLY A 190 -23.08 13.91 3.46
CA GLY A 190 -22.48 12.81 4.24
C GLY A 190 -20.99 12.94 4.52
N TRP A 191 -20.27 13.84 3.88
CA TRP A 191 -18.86 14.08 4.19
C TRP A 191 -18.69 14.67 5.59
N ARG A 192 -17.76 14.15 6.38
CA ARG A 192 -17.58 14.56 7.78
C ARG A 192 -16.13 14.85 8.16
N LEU A 193 -15.17 14.35 7.39
CA LEU A 193 -13.76 14.44 7.74
C LEU A 193 -13.14 15.78 7.34
N PRO A 194 -12.19 16.31 8.12
CA PRO A 194 -11.31 17.36 7.64
C PRO A 194 -10.66 17.01 6.31
N VAL A 195 -10.61 17.98 5.39
CA VAL A 195 -10.02 17.77 4.06
C VAL A 195 -9.16 18.94 3.63
N LEU A 196 -7.96 18.63 3.12
CA LEU A 196 -7.05 19.57 2.48
C LEU A 196 -6.83 19.14 1.03
N ALA A 197 -7.59 19.70 0.10
CA ALA A 197 -7.37 19.44 -1.33
C ALA A 197 -6.22 20.28 -1.87
N ILE A 198 -5.40 19.71 -2.75
CA ILE A 198 -4.31 20.41 -3.45
C ILE A 198 -4.52 20.24 -4.93
N HIS A 199 -4.70 21.33 -5.69
CA HIS A 199 -5.03 21.24 -7.10
C HIS A 199 -4.50 22.45 -7.87
N SER A 200 -4.03 22.22 -9.11
CA SER A 200 -3.60 23.30 -10.00
C SER A 200 -4.73 23.77 -10.89
N ARG A 201 -4.82 25.08 -11.10
CA ARG A 201 -5.73 25.70 -12.07
C ARG A 201 -5.37 25.34 -13.52
N ASP A 202 -4.11 24.97 -13.74
CA ASP A 202 -3.55 24.62 -15.05
C ASP A 202 -3.51 23.11 -15.27
N ASP A 203 -4.27 22.34 -14.47
CA ASP A 203 -4.44 20.90 -14.65
C ASP A 203 -5.33 20.63 -15.87
N GLN A 204 -4.72 20.11 -16.93
CA GLN A 204 -5.39 19.84 -18.21
C GLN A 204 -6.00 18.43 -18.29
N VAL A 205 -5.83 17.58 -17.25
CA VAL A 205 -6.34 16.21 -17.20
C VAL A 205 -7.53 16.10 -16.26
N VAL A 206 -7.41 16.69 -15.06
CA VAL A 206 -8.48 16.75 -14.07
C VAL A 206 -8.86 18.21 -13.83
N PRO A 207 -10.05 18.64 -14.25
CA PRO A 207 -10.46 20.04 -14.09
C PRO A 207 -10.42 20.51 -12.64
N PHE A 208 -9.92 21.73 -12.43
CA PHE A 208 -9.80 22.36 -11.10
C PHE A 208 -11.14 22.72 -10.47
N ASP A 209 -12.08 23.27 -11.28
CA ASP A 209 -13.32 23.87 -10.77
C ASP A 209 -14.19 22.92 -9.95
N PRO A 210 -14.37 21.62 -10.31
CA PRO A 210 -15.12 20.70 -9.48
C PRO A 210 -14.54 20.53 -8.05
N ALA A 211 -13.20 20.51 -7.93
CA ALA A 211 -12.55 20.42 -6.62
C ALA A 211 -12.77 21.70 -5.80
N ALA A 212 -12.64 22.87 -6.43
CA ALA A 212 -12.89 24.16 -5.79
C ALA A 212 -14.34 24.29 -5.33
N ALA A 213 -15.29 23.92 -6.18
CA ALA A 213 -16.71 23.95 -5.84
C ALA A 213 -17.03 23.00 -4.67
N ARG A 214 -16.48 21.79 -4.67
CA ARG A 214 -16.69 20.82 -3.58
C ARG A 214 -16.15 21.33 -2.25
N ILE A 215 -14.96 21.90 -2.22
CA ILE A 215 -14.40 22.48 -1.01
C ILE A 215 -15.27 23.63 -0.50
N ALA A 216 -15.76 24.51 -1.38
CA ALA A 216 -16.66 25.59 -1.00
C ALA A 216 -17.99 25.08 -0.42
N GLU A 217 -18.56 24.00 -0.98
CA GLU A 217 -19.77 23.36 -0.43
C GLU A 217 -19.54 22.77 0.96
N LEU A 218 -18.41 22.07 1.16
CA LEU A 218 -18.05 21.49 2.46
C LEU A 218 -17.86 22.59 3.53
N GLN A 219 -17.24 23.71 3.17
CA GLN A 219 -17.10 24.86 4.06
C GLN A 219 -18.45 25.44 4.47
N LYS A 220 -19.41 25.55 3.55
CA LYS A 220 -20.78 26.05 3.83
C LYS A 220 -21.52 25.21 4.87
N VAL A 221 -21.24 23.89 4.92
CA VAL A 221 -21.85 22.97 5.90
C VAL A 221 -20.98 22.78 7.15
N GLY A 222 -19.95 23.60 7.34
CA GLY A 222 -19.14 23.61 8.57
C GLY A 222 -18.02 22.59 8.63
N VAL A 223 -17.72 21.89 7.53
CA VAL A 223 -16.58 20.98 7.49
C VAL A 223 -15.25 21.77 7.46
N ASN A 224 -14.26 21.31 8.20
CA ASN A 224 -12.89 21.84 8.09
C ASN A 224 -12.28 21.46 6.73
N ALA A 225 -12.65 22.19 5.69
CA ALA A 225 -12.23 21.96 4.31
C ALA A 225 -11.35 23.10 3.82
N LYS A 226 -10.20 22.78 3.23
CA LYS A 226 -9.25 23.77 2.66
C LYS A 226 -8.85 23.35 1.26
N LEU A 227 -8.55 24.36 0.41
CA LEU A 227 -8.01 24.18 -0.92
C LEU A 227 -6.70 24.95 -1.06
N ILE A 228 -5.63 24.26 -1.40
CA ILE A 228 -4.40 24.88 -1.91
C ILE A 228 -4.53 24.93 -3.44
N ALA A 229 -4.90 26.10 -3.94
CA ALA A 229 -4.99 26.36 -5.37
C ALA A 229 -3.63 26.76 -5.91
N LEU A 230 -3.12 26.03 -6.89
CA LEU A 230 -1.82 26.26 -7.54
C LEU A 230 -2.03 26.83 -8.95
N THR A 231 -0.97 27.44 -9.48
CA THR A 231 -0.87 27.89 -10.87
C THR A 231 0.48 27.45 -11.46
N GLY A 232 0.56 27.32 -12.78
CA GLY A 232 1.79 27.00 -13.47
C GLY A 232 2.29 25.57 -13.26
N ILE A 233 1.43 24.64 -12.79
CA ILE A 233 1.76 23.23 -12.60
C ILE A 233 0.81 22.38 -13.45
N ALA A 234 1.35 21.67 -14.42
CA ALA A 234 0.59 20.74 -15.23
C ALA A 234 0.35 19.40 -14.50
N HIS A 235 -0.69 18.64 -14.93
CA HIS A 235 -1.07 17.38 -14.27
C HIS A 235 0.07 16.39 -14.09
N TYR A 236 0.93 16.23 -15.11
CA TYR A 236 1.99 15.22 -15.06
C TYR A 236 3.28 15.68 -14.36
N GLU A 237 3.28 16.84 -13.74
CA GLU A 237 4.41 17.37 -12.96
C GLU A 237 4.28 17.03 -11.47
N ALA A 238 4.00 15.75 -11.16
CA ALA A 238 3.67 15.27 -9.82
C ALA A 238 4.65 15.75 -8.72
N ALA A 239 5.94 15.75 -9.00
CA ALA A 239 6.96 16.19 -8.03
C ALA A 239 6.80 17.66 -7.58
N ARG A 240 6.24 18.53 -8.44
CA ARG A 240 5.99 19.94 -8.11
C ARG A 240 4.88 20.16 -7.09
N PHE A 241 4.05 19.15 -6.84
CA PHE A 241 3.07 19.17 -5.74
C PHE A 241 3.71 18.91 -4.37
N GLY A 242 4.99 18.56 -4.30
CA GLY A 242 5.70 18.25 -3.05
C GLY A 242 5.74 19.44 -2.08
N ASP A 243 6.14 20.64 -2.54
CA ASP A 243 6.19 21.82 -1.68
C ASP A 243 4.80 22.25 -1.20
N PRO A 244 3.75 22.33 -2.05
CA PRO A 244 2.39 22.51 -1.58
C PRO A 244 1.93 21.47 -0.57
N LEU A 245 2.27 20.20 -0.76
CA LEU A 245 1.91 19.12 0.15
C LEU A 245 2.57 19.23 1.52
N ARG A 246 3.75 19.86 1.64
CA ARG A 246 4.36 20.15 2.96
C ARG A 246 3.47 20.98 3.89
N GLN A 247 2.55 21.78 3.34
CA GLN A 247 1.57 22.53 4.13
C GLN A 247 0.57 21.62 4.86
N ALA A 248 0.45 20.35 4.44
CA ALA A 248 -0.34 19.36 5.16
C ALA A 248 0.24 19.03 6.54
N VAL A 249 1.55 19.17 6.75
CA VAL A 249 2.19 18.87 8.04
C VAL A 249 1.64 19.74 9.19
N PRO A 250 1.72 21.07 9.14
CA PRO A 250 1.12 21.90 10.18
C PRO A 250 -0.41 21.75 10.23
N TRP A 251 -1.09 21.59 9.09
CA TRP A 251 -2.52 21.40 9.06
C TRP A 251 -2.97 20.12 9.77
N LEU A 252 -2.33 18.96 9.51
CA LEU A 252 -2.63 17.72 10.20
C LEU A 252 -2.35 17.81 11.70
N ARG A 253 -1.29 18.49 12.10
CA ARG A 253 -1.00 18.73 13.53
C ARG A 253 -2.11 19.52 14.23
N GLU A 254 -2.79 20.42 13.52
CA GLU A 254 -3.96 21.13 14.07
C GLU A 254 -5.19 20.22 14.12
N VAL A 255 -5.43 19.42 13.07
CA VAL A 255 -6.55 18.48 13.01
C VAL A 255 -6.43 17.38 14.09
N TRP A 256 -5.23 17.04 14.48
CA TRP A 256 -4.93 15.98 15.44
C TRP A 256 -4.73 16.44 16.89
N LYS A 257 -5.01 17.69 17.20
CA LYS A 257 -5.05 18.19 18.59
C LYS A 257 -6.32 17.73 19.30
#